data_7d2a5db3f3e9a56b8b1bab4a25ee35a2
#
_entry.id   7d2a5db3f3e9a56b8b1bab4a25ee35a2
#
_cell.length_a   1.000
_cell.length_b   1.000
_cell.length_c   1.000
_cell.angle_alpha   90.00
_cell.angle_beta   90.00
_cell.angle_gamma   90.00
#
_symmetry.space_group_name_H-M   'P 1'
#
loop_
_entity.id
_entity.type
_entity.pdbx_description
1 polymer ?
#
loop_
_entity_poly.entity_id
_entity_poly.type
_entity_poly.pdbx_seq_one_letter_code
_entity_poly.pdbx_strand_id
1 'polypeptide(L)'
;MKKKNRPLKLLSVCRVSSHEQSEGYSLEAQNQANHEWAKNKGYVIVDTIQYVDTASKQKERKRFREIINRVRKDVTIDGAVFHKVDRACRNLTDLAMLESLETEKNKQVFFATQEFPQNAAGRLSVGVMGLVARWYTDNLREEVNKGFRSKVEAGEYPHRTPVWLSSGQSIKRL
;
A
#
# COMPACT_ATOMS: atom_id res chain seq x y z
N MET A 1 -26.24 13.37 14.45
CA MET A 1 -25.95 13.84 13.07
C MET A 1 -26.83 13.05 12.11
N LYS A 2 -27.61 13.74 11.24
CA LYS A 2 -28.51 13.12 10.25
C LYS A 2 -27.67 12.30 9.26
N LYS A 3 -27.88 10.98 9.16
CA LYS A 3 -27.35 10.17 8.07
C LYS A 3 -27.77 10.81 6.74
N LYS A 4 -26.82 11.24 5.94
CA LYS A 4 -27.09 11.70 4.57
C LYS A 4 -27.74 10.54 3.83
N ASN A 5 -28.97 10.73 3.38
CA ASN A 5 -29.79 9.71 2.68
C ASN A 5 -29.35 9.54 1.20
N ARG A 6 -28.06 9.78 0.91
CA ARG A 6 -27.45 9.61 -0.41
C ARG A 6 -26.29 8.61 -0.36
N PRO A 7 -26.04 7.87 -1.44
CA PRO A 7 -24.88 7.00 -1.52
C PRO A 7 -23.58 7.77 -1.28
N LEU A 8 -22.65 7.15 -0.56
CA LEU A 8 -21.32 7.74 -0.37
C LEU A 8 -20.56 7.77 -1.71
N LYS A 9 -19.89 8.86 -1.95
CA LYS A 9 -19.02 9.07 -3.11
C LYS A 9 -17.57 8.83 -2.72
N LEU A 10 -16.95 7.81 -3.30
CA LEU A 10 -15.62 7.37 -2.91
C LEU A 10 -14.62 7.51 -4.06
N LEU A 11 -13.37 7.79 -3.72
CA LEU A 11 -12.23 7.71 -4.60
C LEU A 11 -11.65 6.28 -4.51
N SER A 12 -11.57 5.55 -5.64
CA SER A 12 -10.85 4.27 -5.70
C SER A 12 -9.35 4.52 -5.84
N VAL A 13 -8.55 3.88 -4.98
CA VAL A 13 -7.09 4.02 -5.02
C VAL A 13 -6.44 2.65 -5.14
N CYS A 14 -5.71 2.43 -6.23
CA CYS A 14 -5.02 1.19 -6.54
C CYS A 14 -3.52 1.42 -6.67
N ARG A 15 -2.74 0.55 -6.06
CA ARG A 15 -1.28 0.65 -5.99
C ARG A 15 -0.61 -0.71 -6.12
N VAL A 16 0.43 -0.77 -6.92
CA VAL A 16 1.36 -1.91 -6.98
C VAL A 16 2.80 -1.41 -6.93
N SER A 17 3.71 -2.24 -6.47
CA SER A 17 5.14 -2.01 -6.67
C SER A 17 5.55 -2.49 -8.06
N SER A 18 6.68 -2.02 -8.58
CA SER A 18 7.23 -2.50 -9.85
C SER A 18 7.52 -4.01 -9.85
N HIS A 19 7.87 -4.58 -8.69
CA HIS A 19 8.09 -6.02 -8.53
C HIS A 19 6.77 -6.79 -8.56
N GLU A 20 5.75 -6.33 -7.83
CA GLU A 20 4.43 -6.98 -7.80
C GLU A 20 3.73 -6.96 -9.15
N GLN A 21 4.00 -5.95 -9.98
CA GLN A 21 3.48 -5.87 -11.34
C GLN A 21 4.03 -7.02 -12.21
N SER A 22 5.28 -7.43 -12.00
CA SER A 22 5.89 -8.58 -12.70
C SER A 22 5.37 -9.94 -12.21
N GLU A 23 4.77 -10.00 -11.02
CA GLU A 23 4.21 -11.22 -10.40
C GLU A 23 2.70 -11.39 -10.65
N GLY A 24 2.10 -10.58 -11.52
CA GLY A 24 0.68 -10.70 -11.90
C GLY A 24 -0.32 -10.01 -10.97
N TYR A 25 0.15 -9.25 -9.97
CA TYR A 25 -0.73 -8.38 -9.19
C TYR A 25 -1.11 -7.16 -10.03
N SER A 26 -2.32 -7.16 -10.58
CA SER A 26 -2.73 -6.10 -11.49
C SER A 26 -3.47 -4.97 -10.77
N LEU A 27 -3.26 -3.75 -11.26
CA LEU A 27 -4.03 -2.56 -10.85
C LEU A 27 -5.51 -2.74 -11.22
N GLU A 28 -5.78 -3.42 -12.32
CA GLU A 28 -7.12 -3.72 -12.81
C GLU A 28 -7.87 -4.62 -11.83
N ALA A 29 -7.26 -5.69 -11.31
CA ALA A 29 -7.88 -6.59 -10.35
C ALA A 29 -8.23 -5.84 -9.04
N GLN A 30 -7.34 -4.96 -8.55
CA GLN A 30 -7.63 -4.12 -7.39
C GLN A 30 -8.79 -3.17 -7.67
N ASN A 31 -8.80 -2.54 -8.84
CA ASN A 31 -9.84 -1.62 -9.24
C ASN A 31 -11.19 -2.32 -9.35
N GLN A 32 -11.22 -3.48 -9.98
CA GLN A 32 -12.43 -4.29 -10.09
C GLN A 32 -12.98 -4.66 -8.71
N ALA A 33 -12.13 -5.15 -7.80
CA ALA A 33 -12.52 -5.49 -6.44
C ALA A 33 -13.08 -4.27 -5.67
N ASN A 34 -12.46 -3.08 -5.82
CA ASN A 34 -12.95 -1.86 -5.21
C ASN A 34 -14.33 -1.46 -5.74
N HIS A 35 -14.55 -1.57 -7.05
CA HIS A 35 -15.83 -1.25 -7.68
C HIS A 35 -16.93 -2.23 -7.31
N GLU A 36 -16.67 -3.54 -7.31
CA GLU A 36 -17.61 -4.57 -6.89
C GLU A 36 -18.00 -4.39 -5.42
N TRP A 37 -17.03 -4.16 -4.55
CA TRP A 37 -17.29 -3.87 -3.15
C TRP A 37 -18.17 -2.63 -2.96
N ALA A 38 -17.84 -1.51 -3.64
CA ALA A 38 -18.60 -0.28 -3.55
C ALA A 38 -20.06 -0.48 -4.04
N LYS A 39 -20.24 -1.20 -5.16
CA LYS A 39 -21.54 -1.55 -5.70
C LYS A 39 -22.38 -2.36 -4.69
N ASN A 40 -21.78 -3.37 -4.06
CA ASN A 40 -22.44 -4.21 -3.07
C ASN A 40 -22.85 -3.43 -1.80
N LYS A 41 -22.11 -2.39 -1.44
CA LYS A 41 -22.41 -1.49 -0.31
C LYS A 41 -23.36 -0.33 -0.69
N GLY A 42 -23.75 -0.21 -1.97
CA GLY A 42 -24.57 0.90 -2.45
C GLY A 42 -23.81 2.24 -2.49
N TYR A 43 -22.48 2.23 -2.64
CA TYR A 43 -21.63 3.39 -2.77
C TYR A 43 -21.28 3.66 -4.23
N VAL A 44 -20.84 4.87 -4.53
CA VAL A 44 -20.47 5.32 -5.88
C VAL A 44 -18.99 5.66 -5.94
N ILE A 45 -18.26 5.01 -6.82
CA ILE A 45 -16.89 5.42 -7.15
C ILE A 45 -16.98 6.60 -8.13
N VAL A 46 -16.47 7.75 -7.73
CA VAL A 46 -16.50 9.00 -8.54
C VAL A 46 -15.27 9.13 -9.42
N ASP A 47 -14.15 8.55 -9.01
CA ASP A 47 -12.91 8.53 -9.77
C ASP A 47 -11.99 7.43 -9.27
N THR A 48 -11.02 7.04 -10.09
CA THR A 48 -10.01 6.01 -9.78
C THR A 48 -8.61 6.54 -10.01
N ILE A 49 -7.75 6.39 -9.00
CA ILE A 49 -6.32 6.66 -9.14
C ILE A 49 -5.58 5.35 -9.09
N GLN A 50 -4.85 5.07 -10.16
CA GLN A 50 -3.96 3.92 -10.27
C GLN A 50 -2.52 4.41 -10.38
N TYR A 51 -1.60 3.81 -9.63
CA TYR A 51 -0.19 4.15 -9.76
C TYR A 51 0.74 2.99 -9.38
N VAL A 52 1.88 3.00 -10.04
CA VAL A 52 2.98 2.07 -9.77
C VAL A 52 3.99 2.78 -8.89
N ASP A 53 4.38 2.11 -7.83
CA ASP A 53 5.44 2.61 -6.96
C ASP A 53 6.81 2.39 -7.59
N THR A 54 7.54 3.47 -7.71
CA THR A 54 8.93 3.45 -8.18
C THR A 54 9.89 3.34 -6.98
N ALA A 55 11.14 2.94 -7.23
CA ALA A 55 12.17 2.81 -6.20
C ALA A 55 12.48 4.12 -5.42
N SER A 56 11.98 5.27 -5.88
CA SER A 56 12.15 6.57 -5.23
C SER A 56 11.11 6.80 -4.13
N LYS A 57 11.47 6.46 -2.89
CA LYS A 57 10.65 6.69 -1.69
C LYS A 57 10.10 8.13 -1.58
N GLN A 58 10.81 9.11 -2.11
CA GLN A 58 10.43 10.52 -2.01
C GLN A 58 9.28 10.87 -2.96
N LYS A 59 9.31 10.35 -4.21
CA LYS A 59 8.24 10.54 -5.20
C LYS A 59 6.96 9.84 -4.77
N GLU A 60 7.08 8.64 -4.20
CA GLU A 60 5.97 7.86 -3.69
C GLU A 60 5.22 8.57 -2.56
N ARG A 61 5.96 9.07 -1.55
CA ARG A 61 5.37 9.84 -0.45
C ARG A 61 4.65 11.09 -0.93
N LYS A 62 5.19 11.76 -1.95
CA LYS A 62 4.55 12.92 -2.57
C LYS A 62 3.22 12.52 -3.22
N ARG A 63 3.20 11.44 -4.01
CA ARG A 63 1.99 10.95 -4.69
C ARG A 63 0.90 10.57 -3.70
N PHE A 64 1.23 9.81 -2.67
CA PHE A 64 0.26 9.43 -1.63
C PHE A 64 -0.32 10.66 -0.92
N ARG A 65 0.53 11.63 -0.54
CA ARG A 65 0.08 12.90 0.06
C ARG A 65 -0.87 13.68 -0.85
N GLU A 66 -0.60 13.73 -2.15
CA GLU A 66 -1.47 14.39 -3.13
C GLU A 66 -2.85 13.72 -3.18
N ILE A 67 -2.92 12.39 -3.15
CA ILE A 67 -4.18 11.63 -3.11
C ILE A 67 -4.95 11.94 -1.82
N ILE A 68 -4.29 11.85 -0.67
CA ILE A 68 -4.91 12.15 0.63
C ILE A 68 -5.41 13.60 0.68
N ASN A 69 -4.62 14.55 0.18
CA ASN A 69 -5.01 15.95 0.10
C ASN A 69 -6.20 16.17 -0.83
N ARG A 70 -6.30 15.43 -1.93
CA ARG A 70 -7.47 15.48 -2.81
C ARG A 70 -8.73 15.02 -2.06
N VAL A 71 -8.69 13.86 -1.41
CA VAL A 71 -9.82 13.36 -0.60
C VAL A 71 -10.19 14.37 0.50
N ARG A 72 -9.19 14.97 1.14
CA ARG A 72 -9.36 15.93 2.23
C ARG A 72 -10.06 17.23 1.79
N LYS A 73 -9.68 17.77 0.62
CA LYS A 73 -10.12 19.07 0.13
C LYS A 73 -11.41 19.01 -0.69
N ASP A 74 -11.63 17.92 -1.42
CA ASP A 74 -12.78 17.80 -2.31
C ASP A 74 -14.05 17.49 -1.50
N VAL A 75 -14.96 18.45 -1.49
CA VAL A 75 -16.23 18.34 -0.77
C VAL A 75 -17.20 17.35 -1.42
N THR A 76 -16.97 16.99 -2.67
CA THR A 76 -17.80 16.02 -3.41
C THR A 76 -17.44 14.58 -3.12
N ILE A 77 -16.25 14.32 -2.57
CA ILE A 77 -15.74 13.01 -2.17
C ILE A 77 -16.02 12.79 -0.69
N ASP A 78 -16.73 11.73 -0.34
CA ASP A 78 -17.04 11.39 1.06
C ASP A 78 -15.93 10.52 1.70
N GLY A 79 -15.04 9.91 0.91
CA GLY A 79 -13.95 9.08 1.41
C GLY A 79 -13.14 8.39 0.32
N ALA A 80 -12.34 7.41 0.71
CA ALA A 80 -11.54 6.60 -0.19
C ALA A 80 -11.72 5.11 0.07
N VAL A 81 -11.57 4.29 -0.98
CA VAL A 81 -11.50 2.85 -0.88
C VAL A 81 -10.18 2.33 -1.47
N PHE A 82 -9.55 1.44 -0.72
CA PHE A 82 -8.33 0.73 -1.06
C PHE A 82 -8.64 -0.78 -1.13
N HIS A 83 -7.84 -1.53 -1.85
CA HIS A 83 -8.01 -2.98 -1.91
C HIS A 83 -7.76 -3.65 -0.55
N LYS A 84 -6.61 -3.34 0.08
CA LYS A 84 -6.17 -3.88 1.40
C LYS A 84 -5.40 -2.82 2.17
N VAL A 85 -5.19 -3.05 3.48
CA VAL A 85 -4.40 -2.15 4.34
C VAL A 85 -2.96 -1.99 3.84
N ASP A 86 -2.30 -3.08 3.42
CA ASP A 86 -0.93 -3.04 2.87
C ASP A 86 -0.83 -2.33 1.52
N ARG A 87 -1.93 -2.19 0.79
CA ARG A 87 -2.03 -1.36 -0.43
C ARG A 87 -2.27 0.11 -0.12
N ALA A 88 -2.85 0.40 1.03
CA ALA A 88 -3.09 1.77 1.48
C ALA A 88 -1.87 2.35 2.22
N CYS A 89 -1.31 1.61 3.18
CA CYS A 89 -0.26 2.08 4.08
C CYS A 89 1.00 1.25 3.95
N ARG A 90 2.15 1.90 3.89
CA ARG A 90 3.47 1.25 3.93
C ARG A 90 4.22 1.55 5.23
N ASN A 91 3.79 2.55 5.94
CA ASN A 91 4.44 3.03 7.15
C ASN A 91 3.43 3.73 8.06
N LEU A 92 3.84 3.99 9.28
CA LEU A 92 3.00 4.65 10.28
C LEU A 92 2.57 6.07 9.88
N THR A 93 3.37 6.76 9.06
CA THR A 93 3.01 8.10 8.58
C THR A 93 1.82 8.04 7.64
N ASP A 94 1.79 7.06 6.72
CA ASP A 94 0.67 6.86 5.80
C ASP A 94 -0.59 6.49 6.59
N LEU A 95 -0.46 5.61 7.58
CA LEU A 95 -1.56 5.23 8.47
C LEU A 95 -2.12 6.46 9.21
N ALA A 96 -1.25 7.27 9.83
CA ALA A 96 -1.67 8.49 10.52
C ALA A 96 -2.38 9.49 9.58
N MET A 97 -1.98 9.57 8.31
CA MET A 97 -2.66 10.39 7.30
C MET A 97 -4.08 9.87 7.01
N LEU A 98 -4.27 8.55 6.94
CA LEU A 98 -5.60 7.95 6.76
C LEU A 98 -6.49 8.22 7.97
N GLU A 99 -5.97 8.00 9.18
CA GLU A 99 -6.69 8.30 10.42
C GLU A 99 -7.10 9.79 10.52
N SER A 100 -6.23 10.71 10.07
CA SER A 100 -6.55 12.14 10.05
C SER A 100 -7.70 12.49 9.11
N LEU A 101 -7.91 11.74 8.02
CA LEU A 101 -9.08 11.91 7.16
C LEU A 101 -10.38 11.61 7.91
N GLU A 102 -10.40 10.56 8.71
CA GLU A 102 -11.59 10.16 9.47
C GLU A 102 -11.84 11.11 10.65
N THR A 103 -10.80 11.44 11.41
CA THR A 103 -10.92 12.20 12.66
C THR A 103 -11.13 13.69 12.43
N GLU A 104 -10.36 14.30 11.52
CA GLU A 104 -10.37 15.75 11.31
C GLU A 104 -11.38 16.21 10.25
N LYS A 105 -11.64 15.39 9.23
CA LYS A 105 -12.44 15.76 8.05
C LYS A 105 -13.71 14.95 7.89
N ASN A 106 -13.98 14.01 8.78
CA ASN A 106 -15.15 13.13 8.71
C ASN A 106 -15.28 12.42 7.33
N LYS A 107 -14.12 12.14 6.69
CA LYS A 107 -14.02 11.35 5.47
C LYS A 107 -13.89 9.89 5.87
N GLN A 108 -14.48 8.98 5.10
CA GLN A 108 -14.43 7.56 5.43
C GLN A 108 -13.33 6.85 4.64
N VAL A 109 -12.65 5.89 5.29
CA VAL A 109 -11.63 5.06 4.67
C VAL A 109 -12.10 3.61 4.71
N PHE A 110 -12.07 2.94 3.55
CA PHE A 110 -12.53 1.56 3.41
C PHE A 110 -11.47 0.69 2.75
N PHE A 111 -11.58 -0.61 3.02
CA PHE A 111 -10.74 -1.65 2.42
C PHE A 111 -11.66 -2.72 1.82
N ALA A 112 -11.58 -2.93 0.49
CA ALA A 112 -12.54 -3.75 -0.24
C ALA A 112 -12.54 -5.23 0.18
N THR A 113 -11.36 -5.76 0.53
CA THR A 113 -11.21 -7.18 0.93
C THR A 113 -10.99 -7.38 2.43
N GLN A 114 -10.99 -6.30 3.21
CA GLN A 114 -10.79 -6.34 4.67
C GLN A 114 -11.80 -5.40 5.31
N GLU A 115 -12.86 -5.95 5.86
CA GLU A 115 -13.88 -5.12 6.51
C GLU A 115 -13.51 -4.83 7.95
N PHE A 116 -13.50 -3.55 8.29
CA PHE A 116 -13.30 -3.07 9.65
C PHE A 116 -14.51 -2.26 10.11
N PRO A 117 -14.96 -2.45 11.36
CA PRO A 117 -16.01 -1.61 11.93
C PRO A 117 -15.61 -0.12 11.92
N GLN A 118 -16.54 0.76 11.59
CA GLN A 118 -16.33 2.21 11.56
C GLN A 118 -16.43 2.81 12.99
N ASN A 119 -15.61 2.31 13.90
CA ASN A 119 -15.55 2.71 15.31
C ASN A 119 -14.11 2.65 15.83
N ALA A 120 -13.90 2.90 17.11
CA ALA A 120 -12.58 2.88 17.76
C ALA A 120 -11.89 1.51 17.65
N ALA A 121 -12.64 0.41 17.77
CA ALA A 121 -12.08 -0.95 17.65
C ALA A 121 -11.62 -1.23 16.21
N GLY A 122 -12.37 -0.79 15.21
CA GLY A 122 -11.97 -0.91 13.80
C GLY A 122 -10.71 -0.11 13.49
N ARG A 123 -10.59 1.12 13.97
CA ARG A 123 -9.35 1.92 13.83
C ARG A 123 -8.15 1.24 14.47
N LEU A 124 -8.33 0.68 15.68
CA LEU A 124 -7.28 -0.11 16.34
C LEU A 124 -6.87 -1.32 15.48
N SER A 125 -7.85 -2.04 14.92
CA SER A 125 -7.57 -3.20 14.06
C SER A 125 -6.77 -2.82 12.81
N VAL A 126 -7.13 -1.72 12.13
CA VAL A 126 -6.37 -1.18 10.99
C VAL A 126 -4.95 -0.81 11.44
N GLY A 127 -4.81 -0.17 12.61
CA GLY A 127 -3.52 0.18 13.20
C GLY A 127 -2.63 -1.04 13.42
N VAL A 128 -3.17 -2.08 14.04
CA VAL A 128 -2.45 -3.35 14.28
C VAL A 128 -2.04 -4.00 12.95
N MET A 129 -2.95 -4.07 11.96
CA MET A 129 -2.63 -4.62 10.64
C MET A 129 -1.53 -3.83 9.94
N GLY A 130 -1.55 -2.50 10.02
CA GLY A 130 -0.47 -1.65 9.50
C GLY A 130 0.88 -1.90 10.16
N LEU A 131 0.90 -2.12 11.49
CA LEU A 131 2.11 -2.49 12.23
C LEU A 131 2.63 -3.86 11.83
N VAL A 132 1.76 -4.86 11.70
CA VAL A 132 2.12 -6.22 11.25
C VAL A 132 2.70 -6.19 9.83
N ALA A 133 2.08 -5.46 8.91
CA ALA A 133 2.59 -5.31 7.54
C ALA A 133 3.99 -4.67 7.52
N ARG A 134 4.23 -3.67 8.36
CA ARG A 134 5.55 -3.06 8.51
C ARG A 134 6.57 -4.03 9.09
N TRP A 135 6.23 -4.71 10.20
CA TRP A 135 7.11 -5.68 10.84
C TRP A 135 7.54 -6.77 9.85
N TYR A 136 6.60 -7.28 9.04
CA TYR A 136 6.91 -8.27 8.01
C TYR A 136 7.93 -7.75 6.98
N THR A 137 7.75 -6.51 6.52
CA THR A 137 8.68 -5.87 5.57
C THR A 137 10.07 -5.64 6.16
N ASP A 138 10.13 -5.21 7.43
CA ASP A 138 11.39 -4.95 8.12
C ASP A 138 12.12 -6.29 8.39
N ASN A 139 11.39 -7.32 8.83
CA ASN A 139 11.93 -8.66 9.04
C ASN A 139 12.47 -9.28 7.74
N LEU A 140 11.72 -9.17 6.63
CA LEU A 140 12.20 -9.64 5.32
C LEU A 140 13.49 -8.93 4.91
N ARG A 141 13.60 -7.62 5.14
CA ARG A 141 14.83 -6.87 4.87
C ARG A 141 16.02 -7.38 5.69
N GLU A 142 15.81 -7.69 6.96
CA GLU A 142 16.86 -8.26 7.83
C GLU A 142 17.32 -9.63 7.31
N GLU A 143 16.39 -10.51 6.94
CA GLU A 143 16.71 -11.83 6.39
C GLU A 143 17.48 -11.75 5.07
N VAL A 144 17.06 -10.85 4.16
CA VAL A 144 17.78 -10.58 2.91
C VAL A 144 19.20 -10.08 3.21
N ASN A 145 19.37 -9.15 4.15
CA ASN A 145 20.67 -8.62 4.53
C ASN A 145 21.57 -9.70 5.17
N LYS A 146 21.01 -10.60 6.00
CA LYS A 146 21.75 -11.75 6.53
C LYS A 146 22.22 -12.67 5.39
N GLY A 147 21.33 -13.00 4.45
CA GLY A 147 21.69 -13.80 3.28
C GLY A 147 22.79 -13.16 2.42
N PHE A 148 22.77 -11.84 2.24
CA PHE A 148 23.85 -11.12 1.55
C PHE A 148 25.17 -11.21 2.31
N ARG A 149 25.18 -10.99 3.63
CA ARG A 149 26.39 -11.09 4.45
C ARG A 149 26.98 -12.51 4.39
N SER A 150 26.17 -13.53 4.57
CA SER A 150 26.62 -14.93 4.49
C SER A 150 27.27 -15.25 3.15
N LYS A 151 26.71 -14.77 2.03
CA LYS A 151 27.32 -14.96 0.71
C LYS A 151 28.66 -14.25 0.59
N VAL A 152 28.75 -13.00 1.04
CA VAL A 152 30.01 -12.24 1.03
C VAL A 152 31.07 -12.92 1.90
N GLU A 153 30.71 -13.41 3.08
CA GLU A 153 31.60 -14.13 4.00
C GLU A 153 32.07 -15.47 3.39
N ALA A 154 31.21 -16.13 2.62
CA ALA A 154 31.56 -17.34 1.87
C ALA A 154 32.42 -17.08 0.61
N GLY A 155 32.70 -15.79 0.29
CA GLY A 155 33.41 -15.40 -0.93
C GLY A 155 32.56 -15.50 -2.20
N GLU A 156 31.24 -15.59 -2.05
CA GLU A 156 30.30 -15.64 -3.16
C GLU A 156 29.82 -14.23 -3.54
N TYR A 157 29.54 -14.04 -4.84
CA TYR A 157 28.95 -12.79 -5.31
C TYR A 157 27.47 -12.70 -4.91
N PRO A 158 27.04 -11.67 -4.15
CA PRO A 158 25.71 -11.63 -3.54
C PRO A 158 24.57 -11.32 -4.50
N HIS A 159 24.86 -10.92 -5.75
CA HIS A 159 23.90 -10.59 -6.78
C HIS A 159 23.95 -11.56 -7.95
N ARG A 160 23.12 -11.33 -8.98
CA ARG A 160 23.25 -12.02 -10.26
C ARG A 160 24.65 -11.73 -10.82
N THR A 161 25.41 -12.78 -11.09
CA THR A 161 26.77 -12.67 -11.61
C THR A 161 26.74 -11.82 -12.89
N PRO A 162 27.53 -10.75 -12.99
CA PRO A 162 27.65 -10.01 -14.23
C PRO A 162 28.02 -10.93 -15.39
N VAL A 163 27.56 -10.64 -16.61
CA VAL A 163 27.76 -11.49 -17.78
C VAL A 163 29.24 -11.79 -18.07
N TRP A 164 30.14 -10.90 -17.64
CA TRP A 164 31.61 -11.03 -17.78
C TRP A 164 32.26 -11.88 -16.68
N LEU A 165 31.53 -12.21 -15.61
CA LEU A 165 31.98 -13.12 -14.56
C LEU A 165 31.25 -14.46 -14.76
N SER A 166 31.91 -15.46 -15.34
CA SER A 166 31.28 -16.76 -15.55
C SER A 166 30.90 -17.40 -14.20
N SER A 167 29.70 -17.94 -14.13
CA SER A 167 29.18 -18.68 -12.99
C SER A 167 30.11 -19.88 -12.70
N GLY A 168 31.01 -19.73 -11.76
CA GLY A 168 31.96 -20.79 -11.38
C GLY A 168 33.35 -20.32 -10.94
N GLN A 169 33.65 -19.04 -11.07
CA GLN A 169 34.89 -18.49 -10.50
C GLN A 169 34.62 -17.95 -9.09
N SER A 170 35.01 -18.73 -8.08
CA SER A 170 35.16 -18.21 -6.71
C SER A 170 36.10 -17.01 -6.75
N ILE A 171 35.66 -15.89 -6.16
CA ILE A 171 36.55 -14.73 -5.94
C ILE A 171 37.63 -15.25 -4.99
N LYS A 172 38.81 -15.55 -5.54
CA LYS A 172 39.98 -15.86 -4.70
C LYS A 172 40.23 -14.61 -3.84
N ARG A 173 40.31 -14.85 -2.53
CA ARG A 173 40.62 -13.82 -1.53
C ARG A 173 41.82 -12.99 -2.01
N LEU A 174 41.64 -11.69 -2.11
CA LEU A 174 42.73 -10.73 -2.06
C LEU A 174 43.11 -10.52 -0.60
#